data_9ddb005b9867ad15ecd6693af9fe313d
#
_entry.id   9ddb005b9867ad15ecd6693af9fe313d
#
_cell.length_a   1.000
_cell.length_b   1.000
_cell.length_c   1.000
_cell.angle_alpha   90.00
_cell.angle_beta   90.00
_cell.angle_gamma   90.00
#
_symmetry.space_group_name_H-M   'P 1'
#
loop_
_entity.id
_entity.type
_entity.pdbx_description
1 polymer ?
#
loop_
_entity_poly.entity_id
_entity_poly.type
_entity_poly.pdbx_seq_one_letter_code
_entity_poly.pdbx_strand_id
1 'polypeptide(L)'
;IISLNNFIDAFNAIKEMRVRGAPLIGATAAYALYLASKEKEDINFVKEKAEEIKKARPTAVNLSWAVNRILNKVNTQNITQSILEECIKICDEDIKICEKIGEHGLQILQKIKKKQINILTHCNAGWLATIDWGTATAPIYKARDEGINLNIWVDETRPRNQGSSLTSYELIHEKINHKVIADN
;
A
#
# COMPACT_ATOMS: atom_id res chain seq x y z
N ILE A 1 -10.07 -12.40 -3.53
CA ILE A 1 -10.51 -11.00 -3.72
C ILE A 1 -11.81 -10.82 -2.97
N ILE A 2 -11.93 -9.74 -2.18
CA ILE A 2 -13.12 -9.39 -1.41
C ILE A 2 -13.57 -8.01 -1.89
N SER A 3 -14.86 -7.86 -2.20
CA SER A 3 -15.45 -6.57 -2.53
C SER A 3 -15.86 -5.85 -1.23
N LEU A 4 -15.54 -4.58 -1.13
CA LEU A 4 -15.96 -3.70 -0.04
C LEU A 4 -17.12 -2.85 -0.56
N ASN A 5 -18.33 -3.06 -0.04
CA ASN A 5 -19.55 -2.47 -0.60
C ASN A 5 -20.08 -1.28 0.22
N ASN A 6 -19.64 -1.15 1.46
CA ASN A 6 -20.08 -0.12 2.41
C ASN A 6 -18.94 0.28 3.35
N PHE A 7 -19.20 1.30 4.19
CA PHE A 7 -18.22 1.79 5.16
C PHE A 7 -17.76 0.69 6.14
N ILE A 8 -18.65 -0.14 6.63
CA ILE A 8 -18.34 -1.18 7.63
C ILE A 8 -17.43 -2.25 7.04
N ASP A 9 -17.61 -2.63 5.78
CA ASP A 9 -16.72 -3.57 5.10
C ASP A 9 -15.28 -3.03 5.07
N ALA A 10 -15.10 -1.75 4.72
CA ALA A 10 -13.80 -1.11 4.68
C ALA A 10 -13.17 -0.96 6.07
N PHE A 11 -13.97 -0.58 7.07
CA PHE A 11 -13.54 -0.52 8.46
C PHE A 11 -13.02 -1.87 8.95
N ASN A 12 -13.78 -2.94 8.74
CA ASN A 12 -13.40 -4.28 9.16
C ASN A 12 -12.18 -4.80 8.39
N ALA A 13 -12.06 -4.50 7.10
CA ALA A 13 -10.88 -4.89 6.32
C ALA A 13 -9.59 -4.29 6.88
N ILE A 14 -9.62 -3.04 7.34
CA ILE A 14 -8.48 -2.39 8.00
C ILE A 14 -8.25 -2.97 9.40
N LYS A 15 -9.30 -3.09 10.21
CA LYS A 15 -9.24 -3.55 11.60
C LYS A 15 -8.73 -4.98 11.71
N GLU A 16 -9.23 -5.87 10.87
CA GLU A 16 -8.87 -7.30 10.84
C GLU A 16 -7.58 -7.57 10.07
N MET A 17 -6.91 -6.53 9.58
CA MET A 17 -5.68 -6.65 8.77
C MET A 17 -5.84 -7.45 7.47
N ARG A 18 -7.03 -7.47 6.87
CA ARG A 18 -7.23 -7.94 5.48
C ARG A 18 -6.55 -6.99 4.50
N VAL A 19 -6.48 -5.72 4.88
CA VAL A 19 -5.65 -4.68 4.26
C VAL A 19 -4.51 -4.33 5.20
N ARG A 20 -3.29 -4.31 4.69
CA ARG A 20 -2.08 -3.98 5.43
C ARG A 20 -1.10 -3.21 4.53
N GLY A 21 -0.08 -2.59 5.13
CA GLY A 21 0.82 -1.66 4.45
C GLY A 21 0.32 -0.23 4.55
N ALA A 22 1.22 0.69 4.91
CA ALA A 22 0.83 2.06 5.22
C ALA A 22 0.11 2.77 4.07
N PRO A 23 0.58 2.72 2.80
CA PRO A 23 -0.12 3.36 1.70
C PRO A 23 -1.49 2.74 1.42
N LEU A 24 -1.58 1.42 1.37
CA LEU A 24 -2.84 0.73 1.09
C LEU A 24 -3.89 0.96 2.19
N ILE A 25 -3.47 1.03 3.47
CA ILE A 25 -4.38 1.39 4.58
C ILE A 25 -4.90 2.82 4.38
N GLY A 26 -4.05 3.77 3.99
CA GLY A 26 -4.45 5.15 3.71
C GLY A 26 -5.47 5.24 2.58
N ALA A 27 -5.20 4.61 1.45
CA ALA A 27 -6.12 4.56 0.33
C ALA A 27 -7.45 3.89 0.71
N THR A 28 -7.42 2.76 1.43
CA THR A 28 -8.63 2.08 1.89
C THR A 28 -9.45 2.96 2.84
N ALA A 29 -8.81 3.73 3.72
CA ALA A 29 -9.50 4.66 4.60
C ALA A 29 -10.15 5.82 3.83
N ALA A 30 -9.50 6.34 2.78
CA ALA A 30 -10.09 7.33 1.89
C ALA A 30 -11.35 6.79 1.20
N TYR A 31 -11.26 5.59 0.61
CA TYR A 31 -12.41 4.92 -0.01
C TYR A 31 -13.50 4.54 1.00
N ALA A 32 -13.17 4.28 2.27
CA ALA A 32 -14.19 4.08 3.31
C ALA A 32 -15.07 5.33 3.48
N LEU A 33 -14.49 6.54 3.42
CA LEU A 33 -15.25 7.79 3.46
C LEU A 33 -16.07 8.02 2.19
N TYR A 34 -15.56 7.60 1.03
CA TYR A 34 -16.35 7.57 -0.20
C TYR A 34 -17.57 6.66 -0.07
N LEU A 35 -17.39 5.45 0.44
CA LEU A 35 -18.51 4.51 0.68
C LEU A 35 -19.51 5.08 1.68
N ALA A 36 -19.03 5.69 2.77
CA ALA A 36 -19.92 6.41 3.72
C ALA A 36 -20.72 7.52 3.06
N SER A 37 -20.08 8.33 2.19
CA SER A 37 -20.79 9.41 1.48
C SER A 37 -21.85 8.89 0.50
N LYS A 38 -21.68 7.68 -0.03
CA LYS A 38 -22.72 7.00 -0.83
C LYS A 38 -23.90 6.51 0.00
N GLU A 39 -23.66 6.12 1.25
CA GLU A 39 -24.73 5.75 2.18
C GLU A 39 -25.57 6.97 2.57
N LYS A 40 -24.90 8.10 2.83
CA LYS A 40 -25.56 9.37 3.13
C LYS A 40 -24.66 10.54 2.70
N GLU A 41 -25.12 11.32 1.74
CA GLU A 41 -24.41 12.50 1.22
C GLU A 41 -24.61 13.71 2.16
N ASP A 42 -24.00 13.62 3.36
CA ASP A 42 -24.07 14.62 4.42
C ASP A 42 -22.68 14.79 5.04
N ILE A 43 -22.20 16.03 5.12
CA ILE A 43 -20.83 16.32 5.61
C ILE A 43 -20.63 15.96 7.08
N ASN A 44 -21.67 16.09 7.91
CA ASN A 44 -21.56 15.75 9.31
C ASN A 44 -21.49 14.23 9.50
N PHE A 45 -22.25 13.47 8.71
CA PHE A 45 -22.16 12.02 8.66
C PHE A 45 -20.76 11.55 8.21
N VAL A 46 -20.20 12.16 7.15
CA VAL A 46 -18.84 11.85 6.71
C VAL A 46 -17.80 12.16 7.80
N LYS A 47 -17.94 13.28 8.52
CA LYS A 47 -17.05 13.62 9.64
C LYS A 47 -17.17 12.62 10.79
N GLU A 48 -18.37 12.17 11.13
CA GLU A 48 -18.58 11.12 12.13
C GLU A 48 -17.85 9.83 11.72
N LYS A 49 -18.03 9.39 10.48
CA LYS A 49 -17.36 8.20 9.93
C LYS A 49 -15.85 8.37 9.83
N ALA A 50 -15.36 9.59 9.62
CA ALA A 50 -13.93 9.89 9.66
C ALA A 50 -13.31 9.67 11.04
N GLU A 51 -14.01 10.05 12.12
CA GLU A 51 -13.54 9.78 13.48
C GLU A 51 -13.70 8.30 13.86
N GLU A 52 -14.68 7.62 13.29
CA GLU A 52 -14.84 6.18 13.48
C GLU A 52 -13.71 5.38 12.82
N ILE A 53 -13.41 5.64 11.55
CA ILE A 53 -12.38 4.89 10.80
C ILE A 53 -10.98 5.05 11.42
N LYS A 54 -10.64 6.21 11.99
CA LYS A 54 -9.38 6.43 12.70
C LYS A 54 -9.15 5.45 13.85
N LYS A 55 -10.25 4.93 14.45
CA LYS A 55 -10.18 3.96 15.55
C LYS A 55 -9.88 2.53 15.07
N ALA A 56 -10.02 2.25 13.78
CA ALA A 56 -9.74 0.91 13.25
C ALA A 56 -8.27 0.49 13.47
N ARG A 57 -7.33 1.45 13.29
CA ARG A 57 -5.90 1.27 13.58
C ARG A 57 -5.26 2.59 14.02
N PRO A 58 -5.32 2.93 15.31
CA PRO A 58 -4.91 4.26 15.80
C PRO A 58 -3.43 4.60 15.56
N THR A 59 -2.55 3.59 15.42
CA THR A 59 -1.12 3.76 15.16
C THR A 59 -0.77 3.89 13.67
N ALA A 60 -1.73 3.71 12.77
CA ALA A 60 -1.49 3.80 11.34
C ALA A 60 -1.53 5.26 10.87
N VAL A 61 -0.39 5.93 10.82
CA VAL A 61 -0.26 7.36 10.47
C VAL A 61 -0.91 7.68 9.12
N ASN A 62 -0.70 6.84 8.10
CA ASN A 62 -1.27 7.05 6.77
C ASN A 62 -2.81 7.00 6.75
N LEU A 63 -3.43 6.24 7.66
CA LEU A 63 -4.87 6.24 7.82
C LEU A 63 -5.39 7.63 8.19
N SER A 64 -4.84 8.20 9.28
CA SER A 64 -5.22 9.53 9.74
C SER A 64 -4.89 10.62 8.73
N TRP A 65 -3.74 10.51 8.04
CA TRP A 65 -3.35 11.42 6.97
C TRP A 65 -4.36 11.42 5.82
N ALA A 66 -4.76 10.24 5.31
CA ALA A 66 -5.71 10.15 4.20
C ALA A 66 -7.10 10.70 4.60
N VAL A 67 -7.58 10.33 5.79
CA VAL A 67 -8.85 10.85 6.33
C VAL A 67 -8.83 12.37 6.42
N ASN A 68 -7.79 12.95 7.00
CA ASN A 68 -7.68 14.41 7.14
C ASN A 68 -7.56 15.08 5.76
N ARG A 69 -6.85 14.47 4.82
CA ARG A 69 -6.74 14.97 3.44
C ARG A 69 -8.11 15.02 2.76
N ILE A 70 -8.91 13.97 2.87
CA ILE A 70 -10.30 13.96 2.36
C ILE A 70 -11.11 15.09 2.99
N LEU A 71 -11.12 15.20 4.31
CA LEU A 71 -11.90 16.23 5.01
C LEU A 71 -11.50 17.67 4.64
N ASN A 72 -10.22 17.90 4.35
CA ASN A 72 -9.71 19.20 3.94
C ASN A 72 -10.01 19.56 2.48
N LYS A 73 -10.34 18.57 1.65
CA LYS A 73 -10.57 18.75 0.20
C LYS A 73 -12.02 18.59 -0.21
N VAL A 74 -12.87 18.01 0.64
CA VAL A 74 -14.28 17.77 0.31
C VAL A 74 -15.02 19.06 -0.01
N ASN A 75 -15.73 19.05 -1.13
CA ASN A 75 -16.63 20.13 -1.51
C ASN A 75 -18.05 19.81 -1.02
N THR A 76 -18.62 20.69 -0.20
CA THR A 76 -19.96 20.50 0.42
C THR A 76 -21.13 20.59 -0.57
N GLN A 77 -20.88 21.05 -1.80
CA GLN A 77 -21.92 21.10 -2.85
C GLN A 77 -22.01 19.77 -3.65
N ASN A 78 -20.97 18.95 -3.62
CA ASN A 78 -20.90 17.66 -4.31
C ASN A 78 -19.99 16.69 -3.53
N ILE A 79 -20.41 16.36 -2.32
CA ILE A 79 -19.61 15.62 -1.33
C ILE A 79 -19.06 14.32 -1.91
N THR A 80 -19.94 13.44 -2.37
CA THR A 80 -19.57 12.09 -2.85
C THR A 80 -18.58 12.15 -4.02
N GLN A 81 -18.84 13.02 -4.98
CA GLN A 81 -17.97 13.16 -6.16
C GLN A 81 -16.59 13.71 -5.80
N SER A 82 -16.54 14.75 -4.95
CA SER A 82 -15.27 15.36 -4.55
C SER A 82 -14.40 14.40 -3.70
N ILE A 83 -15.02 13.56 -2.88
CA ILE A 83 -14.31 12.52 -2.13
C ILE A 83 -13.73 11.48 -3.11
N LEU A 84 -14.52 11.01 -4.08
CA LEU A 84 -14.03 10.05 -5.07
C LEU A 84 -12.83 10.58 -5.86
N GLU A 85 -12.91 11.81 -6.33
CA GLU A 85 -11.81 12.45 -7.06
C GLU A 85 -10.53 12.53 -6.22
N GLU A 86 -10.66 12.82 -4.93
CA GLU A 86 -9.49 12.86 -4.04
C GLU A 86 -8.96 11.46 -3.71
N CYS A 87 -9.83 10.44 -3.60
CA CYS A 87 -9.40 9.04 -3.48
C CYS A 87 -8.56 8.59 -4.68
N ILE A 88 -9.00 8.92 -5.89
CA ILE A 88 -8.26 8.61 -7.12
C ILE A 88 -6.89 9.30 -7.11
N LYS A 89 -6.82 10.59 -6.73
CA LYS A 89 -5.56 11.33 -6.62
C LYS A 89 -4.60 10.69 -5.60
N ILE A 90 -5.10 10.24 -4.45
CA ILE A 90 -4.29 9.53 -3.44
C ILE A 90 -3.67 8.28 -4.06
N CYS A 91 -4.44 7.50 -4.82
CA CYS A 91 -3.93 6.30 -5.47
C CYS A 91 -2.91 6.63 -6.57
N ASP A 92 -3.20 7.59 -7.44
CA ASP A 92 -2.32 7.99 -8.54
C ASP A 92 -0.98 8.56 -8.03
N GLU A 93 -1.02 9.30 -6.93
CA GLU A 93 0.18 9.84 -6.29
C GLU A 93 1.02 8.72 -5.67
N ASP A 94 0.38 7.75 -5.00
CA ASP A 94 1.09 6.60 -4.42
C ASP A 94 1.80 5.77 -5.50
N ILE A 95 1.12 5.46 -6.60
CA ILE A 95 1.70 4.75 -7.74
C ILE A 95 2.94 5.50 -8.27
N LYS A 96 2.82 6.81 -8.50
CA LYS A 96 3.92 7.64 -9.01
C LYS A 96 5.11 7.72 -8.04
N ILE A 97 4.83 7.80 -6.72
CA ILE A 97 5.87 7.80 -5.69
C ILE A 97 6.61 6.47 -5.67
N CYS A 98 5.86 5.36 -5.65
CA CYS A 98 6.45 4.02 -5.65
C CYS A 98 7.26 3.75 -6.93
N GLU A 99 6.76 4.15 -8.08
CA GLU A 99 7.49 4.05 -9.35
C GLU A 99 8.82 4.82 -9.31
N LYS A 100 8.81 6.07 -8.82
CA LYS A 100 10.03 6.87 -8.66
C LYS A 100 11.03 6.27 -7.67
N ILE A 101 10.55 5.67 -6.58
CA ILE A 101 11.41 4.91 -5.68
C ILE A 101 12.11 3.78 -6.45
N GLY A 102 11.36 3.07 -7.30
CA GLY A 102 11.90 2.04 -8.17
C GLY A 102 12.98 2.57 -9.12
N GLU A 103 12.73 3.69 -9.80
CA GLU A 103 13.66 4.33 -10.73
C GLU A 103 14.97 4.76 -10.04
N HIS A 104 14.87 5.44 -8.90
CA HIS A 104 16.06 5.87 -8.15
C HIS A 104 16.84 4.69 -7.59
N GLY A 105 16.14 3.66 -7.10
CA GLY A 105 16.77 2.42 -6.63
C GLY A 105 17.46 1.67 -7.75
N LEU A 106 16.85 1.59 -8.94
CA LEU A 106 17.47 1.01 -10.12
C LEU A 106 18.82 1.65 -10.45
N GLN A 107 18.91 3.00 -10.41
CA GLN A 107 20.16 3.71 -10.65
C GLN A 107 21.29 3.32 -9.68
N ILE A 108 20.93 2.95 -8.45
CA ILE A 108 21.88 2.44 -7.46
C ILE A 108 22.33 1.04 -7.83
N LEU A 109 21.38 0.16 -8.18
CA LEU A 109 21.67 -1.23 -8.56
C LEU A 109 22.53 -1.32 -9.83
N GLN A 110 22.29 -0.47 -10.82
CA GLN A 110 23.08 -0.41 -12.06
C GLN A 110 24.57 -0.07 -11.85
N LYS A 111 24.91 0.61 -10.74
CA LYS A 111 26.31 0.91 -10.40
C LYS A 111 27.06 -0.27 -9.80
N ILE A 112 26.35 -1.31 -9.39
CA ILE A 112 26.95 -2.50 -8.76
C ILE A 112 27.52 -3.41 -9.87
N LYS A 113 28.84 -3.42 -10.00
CA LYS A 113 29.55 -4.25 -10.99
C LYS A 113 29.74 -5.70 -10.51
N LYS A 114 28.64 -6.44 -10.38
CA LYS A 114 28.67 -7.86 -10.01
C LYS A 114 27.88 -8.69 -11.03
N LYS A 115 28.29 -9.93 -11.25
CA LYS A 115 27.59 -10.87 -12.14
C LYS A 115 26.16 -11.18 -11.64
N GLN A 116 25.97 -11.16 -10.33
CA GLN A 116 24.69 -11.31 -9.67
C GLN A 116 24.64 -10.39 -8.46
N ILE A 117 23.53 -9.68 -8.27
CA ILE A 117 23.29 -8.80 -7.14
C ILE A 117 22.43 -9.54 -6.12
N ASN A 118 22.91 -9.61 -4.88
CA ASN A 118 22.14 -10.12 -3.76
C ASN A 118 21.48 -8.96 -3.01
N ILE A 119 20.17 -9.08 -2.77
CA ILE A 119 19.38 -8.09 -2.04
C ILE A 119 18.69 -8.80 -0.89
N LEU A 120 18.80 -8.25 0.30
CA LEU A 120 18.03 -8.66 1.48
C LEU A 120 16.80 -7.76 1.62
N THR A 121 15.65 -8.36 1.87
CA THR A 121 14.41 -7.64 2.17
C THR A 121 13.72 -8.21 3.39
N HIS A 122 13.08 -7.35 4.15
CA HIS A 122 12.39 -7.69 5.39
C HIS A 122 10.92 -7.26 5.32
N CYS A 123 10.03 -8.04 5.93
CA CYS A 123 8.59 -7.79 5.94
C CYS A 123 7.97 -7.87 4.53
N ASN A 124 6.92 -7.11 4.30
CA ASN A 124 6.36 -6.92 2.97
C ASN A 124 6.22 -5.43 2.68
N ALA A 125 6.93 -4.97 1.68
CA ALA A 125 6.95 -3.59 1.20
C ALA A 125 6.80 -3.55 -0.34
N GLY A 126 6.11 -4.53 -0.90
CA GLY A 126 5.79 -4.66 -2.30
C GLY A 126 4.40 -4.15 -2.64
N TRP A 127 3.91 -4.53 -3.82
CA TRP A 127 2.62 -4.08 -4.33
C TRP A 127 1.40 -4.54 -3.52
N LEU A 128 1.52 -5.59 -2.69
CA LEU A 128 0.48 -5.95 -1.71
C LEU A 128 0.36 -4.97 -0.53
N ALA A 129 1.34 -4.07 -0.36
CA ALA A 129 1.35 -3.07 0.73
C ALA A 129 1.04 -1.64 0.26
N THR A 130 0.97 -1.42 -1.03
CA THR A 130 0.77 -0.13 -1.71
C THR A 130 -0.37 -0.23 -2.72
N ILE A 131 -0.52 0.75 -3.59
CA ILE A 131 -1.49 0.66 -4.69
C ILE A 131 -0.86 -0.10 -5.85
N ASP A 132 0.42 0.17 -6.14
CA ASP A 132 1.21 -0.54 -7.15
C ASP A 132 2.71 -0.39 -6.88
N TRP A 133 3.57 -1.21 -7.53
CA TRP A 133 5.03 -1.23 -7.45
C TRP A 133 5.61 -1.66 -6.09
N GLY A 134 5.03 -1.26 -4.98
CA GLY A 134 5.67 -1.34 -3.68
C GLY A 134 6.69 -0.22 -3.44
N THR A 135 7.32 -0.24 -2.28
CA THR A 135 8.39 0.71 -1.94
C THR A 135 9.77 0.05 -2.03
N ALA A 136 10.15 -0.76 -1.04
CA ALA A 136 11.48 -1.41 -1.03
C ALA A 136 11.64 -2.46 -2.15
N THR A 137 10.57 -3.04 -2.67
CA THR A 137 10.64 -4.01 -3.78
C THR A 137 10.57 -3.36 -5.17
N ALA A 138 10.10 -2.11 -5.29
CA ALA A 138 10.03 -1.41 -6.56
C ALA A 138 11.37 -1.39 -7.34
N PRO A 139 12.54 -1.12 -6.69
CA PRO A 139 13.84 -1.23 -7.36
C PRO A 139 14.15 -2.63 -7.89
N ILE A 140 13.66 -3.67 -7.19
CA ILE A 140 13.84 -5.07 -7.58
C ILE A 140 13.08 -5.35 -8.88
N TYR A 141 11.83 -4.89 -8.98
CA TYR A 141 11.00 -5.06 -10.17
C TYR A 141 11.57 -4.31 -11.36
N LYS A 142 11.98 -3.05 -11.18
CA LYS A 142 12.63 -2.25 -12.22
C LYS A 142 13.95 -2.89 -12.69
N ALA A 143 14.76 -3.43 -11.78
CA ALA A 143 16.00 -4.10 -12.12
C ALA A 143 15.77 -5.41 -12.87
N ARG A 144 14.73 -6.19 -12.53
CA ARG A 144 14.31 -7.37 -13.29
C ARG A 144 13.95 -6.99 -14.73
N ASP A 145 13.18 -5.91 -14.92
CA ASP A 145 12.74 -5.45 -16.24
C ASP A 145 13.93 -5.04 -17.14
N GLU A 146 14.99 -4.53 -16.52
CA GLU A 146 16.28 -4.23 -17.19
C GLU A 146 17.20 -5.47 -17.36
N GLY A 147 16.72 -6.66 -17.00
CA GLY A 147 17.48 -7.90 -17.15
C GLY A 147 18.65 -8.05 -16.18
N ILE A 148 18.69 -7.29 -15.09
CA ILE A 148 19.73 -7.40 -14.06
C ILE A 148 19.55 -8.73 -13.31
N ASN A 149 20.62 -9.51 -13.22
CA ASN A 149 20.58 -10.79 -12.51
C ASN A 149 20.53 -10.57 -11.00
N LEU A 150 19.39 -10.89 -10.39
CA LEU A 150 19.10 -10.70 -8.98
C LEU A 150 18.97 -12.03 -8.25
N ASN A 151 19.35 -12.05 -6.99
CA ASN A 151 19.00 -13.08 -6.02
C ASN A 151 18.49 -12.40 -4.76
N ILE A 152 17.24 -12.65 -4.39
CA ILE A 152 16.60 -11.98 -3.28
C ILE A 152 16.57 -12.89 -2.06
N TRP A 153 17.09 -12.40 -0.95
CA TRP A 153 16.96 -13.01 0.36
C TRP A 153 15.80 -12.37 1.08
N VAL A 154 14.82 -13.18 1.48
CA VAL A 154 13.59 -12.70 2.10
C VAL A 154 13.56 -13.20 3.54
N ASP A 155 13.71 -12.29 4.51
CA ASP A 155 13.48 -12.62 5.89
C ASP A 155 12.04 -13.10 6.09
N GLU A 156 11.84 -14.19 6.83
CA GLU A 156 10.51 -14.73 7.09
C GLU A 156 9.58 -13.73 7.80
N THR A 157 10.16 -12.86 8.61
CA THR A 157 9.50 -11.78 9.37
C THR A 157 8.50 -12.29 10.40
N ARG A 158 9.01 -12.95 11.41
CA ARG A 158 8.19 -13.41 12.54
C ARG A 158 7.63 -12.24 13.36
N PRO A 159 6.47 -12.39 14.05
CA PRO A 159 5.69 -13.64 14.14
C PRO A 159 4.61 -13.79 13.05
N ARG A 160 4.34 -12.79 12.22
CA ARG A 160 3.27 -12.82 11.21
C ARG A 160 3.71 -13.28 9.82
N ASN A 161 4.99 -13.52 9.64
CA ASN A 161 5.57 -14.09 8.42
C ASN A 161 5.26 -13.31 7.14
N GLN A 162 5.26 -11.96 7.20
CA GLN A 162 4.96 -11.13 6.03
C GLN A 162 5.97 -11.32 4.90
N GLY A 163 7.24 -11.60 5.22
CA GLY A 163 8.24 -11.91 4.22
C GLY A 163 7.95 -13.23 3.52
N SER A 164 7.87 -14.32 4.28
CA SER A 164 7.65 -15.65 3.71
C SER A 164 6.26 -15.82 3.06
N SER A 165 5.22 -15.15 3.57
CA SER A 165 3.85 -15.29 3.06
C SER A 165 3.51 -14.31 1.94
N LEU A 166 3.96 -13.06 2.02
CA LEU A 166 3.54 -12.01 1.10
C LEU A 166 4.65 -11.61 0.12
N THR A 167 5.86 -11.31 0.61
CA THR A 167 6.96 -10.93 -0.30
C THR A 167 7.37 -12.09 -1.19
N SER A 168 7.44 -13.31 -0.68
CA SER A 168 7.66 -14.49 -1.53
C SER A 168 6.56 -14.70 -2.54
N TYR A 169 5.29 -14.48 -2.16
CA TYR A 169 4.16 -14.57 -3.09
C TYR A 169 4.33 -13.59 -4.25
N GLU A 170 4.67 -12.32 -3.96
CA GLU A 170 4.92 -11.31 -4.99
C GLU A 170 6.09 -11.73 -5.89
N LEU A 171 7.22 -12.12 -5.32
CA LEU A 171 8.43 -12.49 -6.09
C LEU A 171 8.21 -13.72 -6.98
N ILE A 172 7.37 -14.69 -6.55
CA ILE A 172 6.94 -15.81 -7.39
C ILE A 172 6.16 -15.32 -8.60
N HIS A 173 5.16 -14.46 -8.39
CA HIS A 173 4.34 -13.90 -9.48
C HIS A 173 5.16 -13.07 -10.46
N GLU A 174 6.14 -12.34 -9.94
CA GLU A 174 7.08 -11.54 -10.72
C GLU A 174 8.23 -12.36 -11.34
N LYS A 175 8.25 -13.69 -11.13
CA LYS A 175 9.28 -14.61 -11.61
C LYS A 175 10.70 -14.21 -11.21
N ILE A 176 10.85 -13.68 -10.01
CA ILE A 176 12.13 -13.25 -9.44
C ILE A 176 12.67 -14.35 -8.53
N ASN A 177 13.93 -14.73 -8.77
CA ASN A 177 14.61 -15.74 -7.96
C ASN A 177 14.82 -15.23 -6.53
N HIS A 178 14.40 -16.02 -5.54
CA HIS A 178 14.50 -15.66 -4.14
C HIS A 178 14.62 -16.89 -3.24
N LYS A 179 15.06 -16.64 -2.02
CA LYS A 179 15.13 -17.63 -0.93
C LYS A 179 14.58 -17.01 0.35
N VAL A 180 13.70 -17.73 1.02
CA VAL A 180 13.26 -17.36 2.37
C VAL A 180 14.31 -17.83 3.36
N ILE A 181 14.64 -16.97 4.30
CA ILE A 181 15.59 -17.24 5.40
C ILE A 181 14.93 -16.91 6.74
N ALA A 182 15.47 -17.48 7.81
CA ALA A 182 15.09 -17.10 9.16
C ALA A 182 15.58 -15.66 9.47
N ASP A 183 14.90 -14.99 10.42
CA ASP A 183 15.23 -13.61 10.80
C ASP A 183 16.55 -13.49 11.58
N ASN A 184 17.17 -14.59 12.01
CA ASN A 184 18.39 -14.67 12.83
C ASN A 184 19.52 -15.46 12.16
#